data_944dc11a966d31439a880faf0e3e8897
#
_entry.id   944dc11a966d31439a880faf0e3e8897
#
_cell.length_a   1.000
_cell.length_b   1.000
_cell.length_c   1.000
_cell.angle_alpha   90.00
_cell.angle_beta   90.00
_cell.angle_gamma   90.00
#
_symmetry.space_group_name_H-M   'P 1'
#
loop_
_entity.id
_entity.type
_entity.pdbx_description
1 polymer ?
#
loop_
_entity_poly.entity_id
_entity_poly.type
_entity_poly.pdbx_seq_one_letter_code
_entity_poly.pdbx_strand_id
1 'polypeptide(L)'
;MRKTNKWIVRFEVTFYGVDREGKSFREIKENKIKFDDNFEIKNKLPFDTKENVEINFLLWVDGIPPEKLVPLPSDYHSKDVKYGEESIEVLEVNSY
;
A
#
# COMPACT_ATOMS: atom_id res chain seq x y z
N MET A 1 -11.53 -19.25 -23.55
CA MET A 1 -11.97 -18.68 -22.29
C MET A 1 -11.03 -17.54 -21.87
N ARG A 2 -11.61 -16.45 -21.48
CA ARG A 2 -10.82 -15.29 -21.09
C ARG A 2 -10.32 -15.42 -19.66
N LYS A 3 -9.03 -15.27 -19.48
CA LYS A 3 -8.43 -15.30 -18.16
C LYS A 3 -8.66 -13.95 -17.47
N THR A 4 -9.21 -13.97 -16.28
CA THR A 4 -9.39 -12.76 -15.48
C THR A 4 -8.12 -12.45 -14.73
N ASN A 5 -7.67 -11.20 -14.83
CA ASN A 5 -6.46 -10.75 -14.14
C ASN A 5 -6.84 -9.89 -12.94
N LYS A 6 -7.70 -10.47 -12.10
CA LYS A 6 -8.19 -9.79 -10.90
C LYS A 6 -7.53 -10.37 -9.67
N TRP A 7 -6.99 -9.49 -8.85
CA TRP A 7 -6.25 -9.86 -7.66
C TRP A 7 -6.69 -9.04 -6.47
N ILE A 8 -6.45 -9.56 -5.29
CA ILE A 8 -6.60 -8.83 -4.04
C ILE A 8 -5.22 -8.76 -3.41
N VAL A 9 -4.78 -7.54 -3.10
CA VAL A 9 -3.50 -7.31 -2.44
C VAL A 9 -3.78 -6.81 -1.03
N ARG A 10 -3.29 -7.54 -0.04
CA ARG A 10 -3.35 -7.16 1.36
C ARG A 10 -1.99 -6.62 1.76
N PHE A 11 -1.99 -5.46 2.35
CA PHE A 11 -0.74 -4.75 2.68
C PHE A 11 -0.88 -4.01 4.00
N GLU A 12 0.24 -3.62 4.56
CA GLU A 12 0.27 -2.78 5.74
C GLU A 12 1.16 -1.57 5.50
N VAL A 13 0.81 -0.49 6.19
CA VAL A 13 1.59 0.75 6.17
C VAL A 13 2.01 1.07 7.58
N THR A 14 3.29 1.35 7.75
CA THR A 14 3.84 1.78 9.04
C THR A 14 4.03 3.28 9.02
N PHE A 15 3.39 3.96 9.96
CA PHE A 15 3.53 5.40 10.15
C PHE A 15 4.43 5.71 11.33
N TYR A 16 5.25 6.71 11.17
CA TYR A 16 6.13 7.22 12.22
C TYR A 16 5.81 8.69 12.45
N GLY A 17 6.05 9.14 13.65
CA GLY A 17 5.85 10.56 13.92
C GLY A 17 6.15 10.90 15.36
N VAL A 18 5.80 12.13 15.71
CA VAL A 18 5.96 12.64 17.07
C VAL A 18 4.60 13.19 17.48
N ASP A 19 4.11 12.78 18.64
CA ASP A 19 2.82 13.26 19.12
C ASP A 19 2.93 14.66 19.71
N ARG A 20 1.81 15.18 20.24
CA ARG A 20 1.75 16.54 20.78
C ARG A 20 2.65 16.72 21.99
N GLU A 21 2.96 15.63 22.68
CA GLU A 21 3.83 15.65 23.87
C GLU A 21 5.30 15.47 23.52
N GLY A 22 5.61 15.37 22.23
CA GLY A 22 6.98 15.18 21.77
C GLY A 22 7.47 13.74 21.82
N LYS A 23 6.55 12.79 22.04
CA LYS A 23 6.91 11.36 22.06
C LYS A 23 6.84 10.76 20.67
N SER A 24 7.84 9.98 20.34
CA SER A 24 7.84 9.24 19.08
C SER A 24 6.77 8.14 19.13
N PHE A 25 6.10 7.93 17.99
CA PHE A 25 5.15 6.84 17.88
C PHE A 25 5.41 6.05 16.61
N ARG A 26 4.89 4.83 16.59
CA ARG A 26 4.91 3.94 15.43
C ARG A 26 3.58 3.22 15.40
N GLU A 27 2.83 3.38 14.30
CA GLU A 27 1.56 2.68 14.11
C GLU A 27 1.53 1.96 12.79
N ILE A 28 0.94 0.77 12.79
CA ILE A 28 0.78 -0.05 11.60
C ILE A 28 -0.70 -0.13 11.27
N LYS A 29 -1.04 0.19 10.04
CA LYS A 29 -2.40 0.09 9.52
C LYS A 29 -2.42 -0.87 8.35
N GLU A 30 -3.39 -1.76 8.34
CA GLU A 30 -3.56 -2.75 7.29
C GLU A 30 -4.76 -2.44 6.44
N ASN A 31 -4.66 -2.74 5.15
CA ASN A 31 -5.78 -2.62 4.23
C ASN A 31 -5.61 -3.66 3.11
N LYS A 32 -6.67 -3.83 2.36
CA LYS A 32 -6.63 -4.66 1.16
C LYS A 32 -7.38 -3.96 0.04
N ILE A 33 -6.90 -4.14 -1.18
CA ILE A 33 -7.52 -3.54 -2.35
C ILE A 33 -7.68 -4.58 -3.45
N LYS A 34 -8.67 -4.34 -4.29
CA LYS A 34 -8.82 -5.08 -5.53
C LYS A 34 -7.89 -4.43 -6.54
N PHE A 35 -7.05 -5.23 -7.15
CA PHE A 35 -5.99 -4.76 -8.02
C PHE A 35 -5.98 -5.56 -9.31
N ASP A 36 -6.06 -4.88 -10.42
CA ASP A 36 -6.12 -5.53 -11.73
C ASP A 36 -5.30 -4.76 -12.76
N ASP A 37 -5.30 -5.27 -14.00
CA ASP A 37 -4.51 -4.70 -15.07
C ASP A 37 -5.06 -3.42 -15.66
N ASN A 38 -6.20 -2.93 -15.16
CA ASN A 38 -6.73 -1.62 -15.55
C ASN A 38 -6.06 -0.47 -14.79
N PHE A 39 -5.30 -0.77 -13.76
CA PHE A 39 -4.53 0.25 -13.04
C PHE A 39 -3.42 0.80 -13.94
N GLU A 40 -3.27 2.10 -13.94
CA GLU A 40 -2.19 2.75 -14.68
C GLU A 40 -0.89 2.65 -13.90
N ILE A 41 0.04 1.87 -14.41
CA ILE A 41 1.31 1.61 -13.75
C ILE A 41 2.42 1.77 -14.76
N LYS A 42 3.39 2.61 -14.43
CA LYS A 42 4.57 2.77 -15.28
C LYS A 42 5.43 1.51 -15.21
N ASN A 43 5.82 0.99 -16.36
CA ASN A 43 6.59 -0.24 -16.48
C ASN A 43 5.85 -1.46 -15.92
N LYS A 44 4.55 -1.49 -16.16
CA LYS A 44 3.68 -2.56 -15.68
C LYS A 44 4.11 -3.92 -16.21
N LEU A 45 4.15 -4.91 -15.32
CA LEU A 45 4.38 -6.30 -15.66
C LEU A 45 3.05 -7.01 -15.94
N PRO A 46 3.08 -8.16 -16.62
CA PRO A 46 1.86 -8.96 -16.79
C PRO A 46 1.26 -9.37 -15.44
N PHE A 47 -0.08 -9.32 -15.34
CA PHE A 47 -0.81 -9.72 -14.13
C PHE A 47 -1.07 -11.23 -14.14
N ASP A 48 -0.03 -12.02 -14.27
CA ASP A 48 -0.15 -13.46 -14.43
C ASP A 48 0.45 -14.28 -13.28
N THR A 49 1.26 -13.66 -12.43
CA THR A 49 1.85 -14.32 -11.26
C THR A 49 1.74 -13.42 -10.05
N LYS A 50 1.77 -14.03 -8.85
CA LYS A 50 1.76 -13.28 -7.60
C LYS A 50 2.95 -12.31 -7.51
N GLU A 51 4.11 -12.76 -7.95
CA GLU A 51 5.32 -11.96 -7.93
C GLU A 51 5.19 -10.70 -8.79
N ASN A 52 4.65 -10.85 -9.99
CA ASN A 52 4.44 -9.72 -10.88
C ASN A 52 3.40 -8.74 -10.31
N VAL A 53 2.33 -9.28 -9.73
CA VAL A 53 1.29 -8.45 -9.13
C VAL A 53 1.84 -7.67 -7.94
N GLU A 54 2.67 -8.30 -7.11
CA GLU A 54 3.30 -7.62 -5.98
C GLU A 54 4.21 -6.48 -6.46
N ILE A 55 5.02 -6.74 -7.48
CA ILE A 55 5.89 -5.71 -8.05
C ILE A 55 5.07 -4.57 -8.61
N ASN A 56 4.02 -4.88 -9.36
CA ASN A 56 3.12 -3.86 -9.89
C ASN A 56 2.48 -3.02 -8.80
N PHE A 57 2.09 -3.66 -7.71
CA PHE A 57 1.50 -2.94 -6.57
C PHE A 57 2.51 -1.95 -5.98
N LEU A 58 3.74 -2.39 -5.76
CA LEU A 58 4.78 -1.52 -5.23
C LEU A 58 5.11 -0.36 -6.18
N LEU A 59 5.10 -0.63 -7.48
CA LEU A 59 5.28 0.43 -8.49
C LEU A 59 4.12 1.43 -8.45
N TRP A 60 2.90 0.92 -8.28
CA TRP A 60 1.71 1.77 -8.27
C TRP A 60 1.65 2.67 -7.03
N VAL A 61 2.02 2.15 -5.86
CA VAL A 61 1.95 2.94 -4.62
C VAL A 61 3.09 3.97 -4.52
N ASP A 62 4.12 3.82 -5.33
CA ASP A 62 5.22 4.79 -5.35
C ASP A 62 4.68 6.16 -5.73
N GLY A 63 4.89 7.14 -4.87
CA GLY A 63 4.36 8.48 -5.09
C GLY A 63 2.93 8.72 -4.61
N ILE A 64 2.25 7.69 -4.09
CA ILE A 64 0.92 7.86 -3.50
C ILE A 64 1.08 8.07 -2.00
N PRO A 65 0.53 9.16 -1.44
CA PRO A 65 0.58 9.36 0.01
C PRO A 65 -0.13 8.23 0.74
N PRO A 66 0.49 7.64 1.78
CA PRO A 66 -0.13 6.53 2.51
C PRO A 66 -1.50 6.84 3.10
N GLU A 67 -1.80 8.09 3.39
CA GLU A 67 -3.14 8.48 3.89
C GLU A 67 -4.25 8.23 2.87
N LYS A 68 -3.89 8.02 1.60
CA LYS A 68 -4.85 7.64 0.56
C LYS A 68 -5.01 6.13 0.45
N LEU A 69 -4.11 5.38 1.06
CA LEU A 69 -4.12 3.92 1.02
C LEU A 69 -4.74 3.31 2.27
N VAL A 70 -4.53 3.94 3.41
CA VAL A 70 -5.07 3.50 4.70
C VAL A 70 -5.50 4.73 5.49
N PRO A 71 -6.48 4.60 6.41
CA PRO A 71 -6.84 5.71 7.29
C PRO A 71 -5.67 6.11 8.17
N LEU A 72 -5.45 7.41 8.35
CA LEU A 72 -4.48 7.89 9.31
C LEU A 72 -4.98 7.61 10.73
N PRO A 73 -4.06 7.42 11.68
CA PRO A 73 -4.46 7.37 13.08
C PRO A 73 -5.21 8.66 13.45
N SER A 74 -6.36 8.51 14.12
CA SER A 74 -7.27 9.62 14.39
C SER A 74 -6.67 10.75 15.23
N ASP A 75 -5.63 10.45 16.00
CA ASP A 75 -5.02 11.41 16.92
C ASP A 75 -3.88 12.22 16.29
N TYR A 76 -3.60 12.01 15.01
CA TYR A 76 -2.45 12.63 14.37
C TYR A 76 -2.88 13.38 13.12
N HIS A 77 -2.20 14.50 12.86
CA HIS A 77 -2.35 15.25 11.61
C HIS A 77 -1.38 14.70 10.57
N SER A 78 -1.75 14.75 9.30
CA SER A 78 -0.91 14.23 8.22
C SER A 78 0.50 14.85 8.20
N LYS A 79 0.61 16.12 8.61
CA LYS A 79 1.90 16.81 8.65
C LYS A 79 2.84 16.29 9.73
N ASP A 80 2.28 15.61 10.75
CA ASP A 80 3.05 15.09 11.87
C ASP A 80 3.42 13.62 11.68
N VAL A 81 2.95 13.02 10.60
CA VAL A 81 3.18 11.61 10.30
C VAL A 81 4.20 11.51 9.17
N LYS A 82 5.22 10.69 9.40
CA LYS A 82 6.27 10.44 8.40
C LYS A 82 6.21 9.00 7.94
N TYR A 83 6.62 8.80 6.71
CA TYR A 83 6.73 7.47 6.13
C TYR A 83 7.86 7.48 5.10
N GLY A 84 8.37 6.30 4.77
CA GLY A 84 9.37 6.12 3.73
C GLY A 84 8.99 4.96 2.83
N GLU A 85 9.86 4.63 1.89
CA GLU A 85 9.64 3.50 0.98
C GLU A 85 9.47 2.19 1.75
N GLU A 86 10.13 2.07 2.89
CA GLU A 86 10.05 0.87 3.73
C GLU A 86 8.78 0.78 4.54
N SER A 87 7.93 1.82 4.49
CA SER A 87 6.70 1.85 5.28
C SER A 87 5.61 0.93 4.74
N ILE A 88 5.70 0.52 3.49
CA ILE A 88 4.67 -0.32 2.86
C ILE A 88 5.19 -1.74 2.69
N GLU A 89 4.44 -2.70 3.22
CA GLU A 89 4.77 -4.12 3.08
C GLU A 89 3.57 -4.88 2.54
N VAL A 90 3.78 -5.66 1.50
CA VAL A 90 2.75 -6.53 0.96
C VAL A 90 2.70 -7.79 1.80
N LEU A 91 1.52 -8.10 2.33
CA LEU A 91 1.33 -9.26 3.20
C LEU A 91 0.82 -10.48 2.44
N GLU A 92 -0.05 -10.26 1.45
CA GLU A 92 -0.68 -11.37 0.73
C GLU A 92 -1.17 -10.89 -0.62
N VAL A 93 -1.04 -11.74 -1.61
CA VAL A 93 -1.56 -11.51 -2.97
C VAL A 93 -2.32 -12.76 -3.39
N ASN A 94 -3.60 -12.61 -3.69
CA ASN A 94 -4.45 -13.71 -4.13
C ASN A 94 -5.28 -13.30 -5.34
N SER A 95 -5.47 -14.24 -6.26
CA SER A 95 -6.39 -14.04 -7.37
C SER A 95 -7.83 -14.32 -6.93
N TYR A 96 -8.77 -13.74 -7.62
CA TYR A 96 -10.18 -14.04 -7.37
C TYR A 96 -11.03 -13.96 -8.63
#